data_3af4caa123b129c8bf4c28dff4b27147
#
_entry.id   3af4caa123b129c8bf4c28dff4b27147
#
_cell.length_a   1.000
_cell.length_b   1.000
_cell.length_c   1.000
_cell.angle_alpha   90.00
_cell.angle_beta   90.00
_cell.angle_gamma   90.00
#
_symmetry.space_group_name_H-M   'P 1'
#
loop_
_entity.id
_entity.type
_entity.pdbx_description
1 polymer ?
#
loop_
_entity_poly.entity_id
_entity_poly.type
_entity_poly.pdbx_seq_one_letter_code
_entity_poly.pdbx_strand_id
1 'polypeptide(L)'
;NLTMKKWTILLLALLCSTAGAAAQDFSVVNPRCEYRDEPLGINTLTPRFSWQISARDRGFLQSAYELIVGDDRAAVAAGRGNLWRVKAKGAESLHIPYAGKALESGKEYYWSVRVWNAAGEVSPWMPVNRFSTGLMSPDAWSGARWIAMEVQPDSLRLVPGEEYNKLTIGDRITAPNRLPQFRREIDVRKPVKRAMAYVSGLGQFEFFINGDKVGDNFLDPAWSDYDKIVCYVPFDVTDRLQQGANVLGVMLGNGMYNV
;
A
#
# COMPACT_ATOMS: atom_id res chain seq x y z
N ASN A 1 6.46 -61.63 32.30
CA ASN A 1 7.64 -60.73 32.42
C ASN A 1 8.08 -60.02 31.13
N LEU A 2 7.62 -60.49 29.97
CA LEU A 2 7.97 -59.85 28.68
C LEU A 2 6.96 -58.77 28.29
N THR A 3 5.75 -58.80 28.77
CA THR A 3 4.69 -57.86 28.50
C THR A 3 4.87 -56.51 29.23
N MET A 4 5.37 -56.54 30.46
CA MET A 4 5.64 -55.29 31.22
C MET A 4 6.77 -54.45 30.67
N LYS A 5 7.81 -55.07 30.08
CA LYS A 5 8.91 -54.32 29.45
C LYS A 5 8.51 -53.55 28.19
N LYS A 6 7.55 -54.04 27.44
CA LYS A 6 7.06 -53.33 26.22
C LYS A 6 6.23 -52.07 26.53
N TRP A 7 5.51 -52.08 27.65
CA TRP A 7 4.73 -50.91 28.06
C TRP A 7 5.57 -49.80 28.66
N THR A 8 6.66 -50.14 29.33
CA THR A 8 7.59 -49.14 29.88
C THR A 8 8.36 -48.41 28.79
N ILE A 9 8.70 -49.07 27.67
CA ILE A 9 9.35 -48.46 26.53
C ILE A 9 8.38 -47.57 25.75
N LEU A 10 7.10 -47.94 25.66
CA LEU A 10 6.05 -47.11 25.01
C LEU A 10 5.74 -45.83 25.81
N LEU A 11 5.76 -45.89 27.15
CA LEU A 11 5.56 -44.73 28.01
C LEU A 11 6.76 -43.77 27.96
N LEU A 12 7.99 -44.28 27.82
CA LEU A 12 9.19 -43.41 27.68
C LEU A 12 9.26 -42.72 26.31
N ALA A 13 8.73 -43.36 25.27
CA ALA A 13 8.67 -42.74 23.91
C ALA A 13 7.59 -41.66 23.81
N LEU A 14 6.54 -41.69 24.64
CA LEU A 14 5.50 -40.67 24.65
C LEU A 14 5.85 -39.41 25.48
N LEU A 15 6.85 -39.51 26.34
CA LEU A 15 7.33 -38.35 27.16
C LEU A 15 8.37 -37.49 26.48
N CYS A 16 8.88 -37.87 25.31
CA CYS A 16 9.90 -37.09 24.58
C CYS A 16 9.36 -36.16 23.48
N SER A 17 8.04 -36.01 23.30
CA SER A 17 7.49 -35.23 22.22
C SER A 17 6.73 -33.97 22.63
N THR A 18 6.87 -33.52 23.87
CA THR A 18 6.50 -32.13 24.23
C THR A 18 7.76 -31.27 24.34
N ALA A 19 8.52 -31.16 23.26
CA ALA A 19 9.32 -29.98 23.09
C ALA A 19 8.32 -28.82 22.88
N GLY A 20 7.83 -28.28 23.97
CA GLY A 20 7.09 -27.04 23.95
C GLY A 20 7.92 -26.04 23.17
N ALA A 21 7.39 -25.49 22.10
CA ALA A 21 7.98 -24.31 21.47
C ALA A 21 8.09 -23.27 22.59
N ALA A 22 9.27 -23.10 23.17
CA ALA A 22 9.53 -22.02 24.10
C ALA A 22 9.11 -20.75 23.37
N ALA A 23 8.20 -20.00 23.97
CA ALA A 23 7.81 -18.70 23.43
C ALA A 23 9.11 -17.90 23.27
N GLN A 24 9.45 -17.57 22.04
CA GLN A 24 10.66 -16.81 21.78
C GLN A 24 10.56 -15.46 22.48
N ASP A 25 11.57 -15.11 23.22
CA ASP A 25 11.58 -13.92 24.07
C ASP A 25 11.67 -12.60 23.26
N PHE A 26 11.70 -12.69 21.93
CA PHE A 26 11.72 -11.53 21.04
C PHE A 26 11.01 -11.78 19.72
N SER A 27 10.49 -10.70 19.13
CA SER A 27 9.77 -10.72 17.86
C SER A 27 9.97 -9.41 17.09
N VAL A 28 9.77 -9.48 15.78
CA VAL A 28 9.72 -8.29 14.92
C VAL A 28 8.33 -7.68 14.99
N VAL A 29 8.30 -6.35 15.20
CA VAL A 29 7.08 -5.55 15.30
C VAL A 29 7.19 -4.28 14.46
N ASN A 30 6.07 -3.57 14.28
CA ASN A 30 5.99 -2.29 13.57
C ASN A 30 6.70 -2.29 12.20
N PRO A 31 6.36 -3.24 11.30
CA PRO A 31 6.91 -3.24 9.95
C PRO A 31 6.50 -1.97 9.20
N ARG A 32 7.44 -1.41 8.43
CA ARG A 32 7.18 -0.24 7.57
C ARG A 32 7.79 -0.44 6.20
N CYS A 33 7.03 -0.09 5.18
CA CYS A 33 7.50 0.08 3.82
C CYS A 33 7.31 1.54 3.44
N GLU A 34 8.39 2.24 3.02
CA GLU A 34 8.36 3.69 2.75
C GLU A 34 7.70 4.47 3.90
N TYR A 35 8.09 4.18 5.15
CA TYR A 35 7.63 4.78 6.42
C TYR A 35 6.16 4.49 6.79
N ARG A 36 5.42 3.76 5.97
CA ARG A 36 3.99 3.48 6.16
C ARG A 36 3.74 2.01 6.47
N ASP A 37 2.64 1.76 7.13
CA ASP A 37 2.08 0.43 7.29
C ASP A 37 1.26 0.08 6.06
N GLU A 38 1.51 -1.07 5.46
CA GLU A 38 0.83 -1.59 4.27
C GLU A 38 0.50 -0.53 3.19
N PRO A 39 1.48 0.26 2.71
CA PRO A 39 1.19 1.37 1.82
C PRO A 39 0.61 0.94 0.49
N LEU A 40 -0.38 1.70 0.02
CA LEU A 40 -0.93 1.57 -1.32
C LEU A 40 -0.24 2.55 -2.27
N GLY A 41 0.10 2.08 -3.47
CA GLY A 41 0.54 2.93 -4.57
C GLY A 41 1.85 3.67 -4.31
N ILE A 42 2.86 3.03 -3.72
CA ILE A 42 4.16 3.67 -3.52
C ILE A 42 4.79 4.05 -4.87
N ASN A 43 5.40 5.24 -4.92
CA ASN A 43 5.97 5.79 -6.14
C ASN A 43 7.48 5.54 -6.24
N THR A 44 7.91 4.32 -5.94
CA THR A 44 9.31 3.87 -6.08
C THR A 44 9.37 2.39 -6.44
N LEU A 45 10.34 2.02 -7.27
CA LEU A 45 10.65 0.62 -7.61
C LEU A 45 11.70 0.01 -6.69
N THR A 46 12.29 0.80 -5.80
CA THR A 46 13.27 0.36 -4.80
C THR A 46 12.80 0.76 -3.40
N PRO A 47 11.65 0.21 -2.92
CA PRO A 47 11.12 0.59 -1.62
C PRO A 47 12.07 0.24 -0.50
N ARG A 48 12.00 0.98 0.60
CA ARG A 48 12.81 0.77 1.80
C ARG A 48 11.96 0.16 2.89
N PHE A 49 12.52 -0.85 3.53
CA PHE A 49 11.89 -1.58 4.63
C PHE A 49 12.49 -1.19 5.96
N SER A 50 11.65 -1.14 6.98
CA SER A 50 12.08 -0.88 8.35
C SER A 50 11.23 -1.70 9.31
N TRP A 51 11.79 -2.04 10.48
CA TRP A 51 11.09 -2.76 11.54
C TRP A 51 11.65 -2.40 12.90
N GLN A 52 10.91 -2.76 13.94
CA GLN A 52 11.35 -2.69 15.32
C GLN A 52 11.36 -4.09 15.92
N ILE A 53 11.97 -4.22 17.08
CA ILE A 53 12.05 -5.48 17.80
C ILE A 53 11.43 -5.27 19.17
N SER A 54 10.50 -6.15 19.53
CA SER A 54 10.01 -6.30 20.89
C SER A 54 10.77 -7.46 21.54
N ALA A 55 11.40 -7.21 22.67
CA ALA A 55 12.13 -8.22 23.43
C ALA A 55 11.83 -8.05 24.92
N ARG A 56 11.85 -9.19 25.67
CA ARG A 56 11.70 -9.17 27.14
C ARG A 56 12.92 -8.62 27.81
N ASP A 57 14.09 -8.97 27.31
CA ASP A 57 15.37 -8.59 27.91
C ASP A 57 15.74 -7.15 27.54
N ARG A 58 16.17 -6.38 28.53
CA ARG A 58 16.79 -5.08 28.30
C ARG A 58 18.14 -5.29 27.62
N GLY A 59 18.45 -4.40 26.66
CA GLY A 59 19.74 -4.47 25.96
C GLY A 59 19.77 -5.52 24.84
N PHE A 60 18.62 -5.99 24.36
CA PHE A 60 18.54 -6.83 23.16
C PHE A 60 19.29 -6.17 21.99
N LEU A 61 20.16 -6.92 21.34
CA LEU A 61 20.88 -6.48 20.15
C LEU A 61 20.64 -7.45 19.00
N GLN A 62 20.16 -6.91 17.87
CA GLN A 62 20.10 -7.63 16.62
C GLN A 62 21.52 -7.88 16.10
N SER A 63 21.82 -9.11 15.73
CA SER A 63 23.12 -9.49 15.14
C SER A 63 23.01 -9.80 13.64
N ALA A 64 21.81 -10.13 13.17
CA ALA A 64 21.55 -10.40 11.76
C ALA A 64 20.04 -10.26 11.47
N TYR A 65 19.70 -10.15 10.21
CA TYR A 65 18.33 -10.23 9.73
C TYR A 65 18.24 -11.06 8.45
N GLU A 66 17.06 -11.55 8.16
CA GLU A 66 16.70 -12.15 6.88
C GLU A 66 15.34 -11.57 6.43
N LEU A 67 15.35 -10.92 5.28
CA LEU A 67 14.18 -10.29 4.68
C LEU A 67 13.85 -10.98 3.38
N ILE A 68 12.54 -11.23 3.16
CA ILE A 68 12.02 -11.83 1.94
C ILE A 68 10.90 -10.96 1.36
N VAL A 69 10.86 -10.90 0.03
CA VAL A 69 9.78 -10.24 -0.74
C VAL A 69 9.28 -11.19 -1.82
N GLY A 70 7.97 -11.22 -2.04
CA GLY A 70 7.33 -12.04 -3.06
C GLY A 70 6.01 -11.45 -3.54
N ASP A 71 5.45 -12.06 -4.57
CA ASP A 71 4.15 -11.72 -5.16
C ASP A 71 3.04 -12.71 -4.75
N ASP A 72 3.37 -13.70 -3.92
CA ASP A 72 2.43 -14.66 -3.36
C ASP A 72 2.48 -14.62 -1.84
N ARG A 73 1.35 -14.25 -1.22
CA ARG A 73 1.22 -14.13 0.24
C ARG A 73 1.49 -15.44 0.97
N ALA A 74 0.98 -16.55 0.45
CA ALA A 74 1.12 -17.85 1.10
C ALA A 74 2.57 -18.35 1.02
N ALA A 75 3.25 -18.10 -0.08
CA ALA A 75 4.67 -18.40 -0.21
C ALA A 75 5.52 -17.59 0.78
N VAL A 76 5.26 -16.29 0.91
CA VAL A 76 5.97 -15.42 1.87
C VAL A 76 5.66 -15.83 3.31
N ALA A 77 4.41 -16.19 3.64
CA ALA A 77 4.05 -16.73 4.95
C ALA A 77 4.81 -18.03 5.29
N ALA A 78 5.12 -18.82 4.28
CA ALA A 78 5.94 -20.03 4.40
C ALA A 78 7.46 -19.78 4.33
N GLY A 79 7.90 -18.51 4.45
CA GLY A 79 9.31 -18.14 4.42
C GLY A 79 9.97 -18.20 3.03
N ARG A 80 9.18 -18.15 1.95
CA ARG A 80 9.66 -18.19 0.58
C ARG A 80 9.38 -16.88 -0.14
N GLY A 81 10.44 -16.12 -0.44
CA GLY A 81 10.38 -14.91 -1.28
C GLY A 81 10.92 -15.22 -2.68
N ASN A 82 10.10 -15.07 -3.71
CA ASN A 82 10.49 -15.36 -5.11
C ASN A 82 11.08 -14.14 -5.83
N LEU A 83 10.92 -12.95 -5.27
CA LEU A 83 11.43 -11.70 -5.86
C LEU A 83 12.72 -11.25 -5.20
N TRP A 84 12.82 -11.37 -3.89
CA TRP A 84 14.02 -11.00 -3.16
C TRP A 84 14.16 -11.81 -1.87
N ARG A 85 15.39 -12.15 -1.57
CA ARG A 85 15.79 -12.72 -0.29
C ARG A 85 17.18 -12.23 0.04
N VAL A 86 17.31 -11.62 1.18
CA VAL A 86 18.59 -11.16 1.71
C VAL A 86 18.76 -11.62 3.14
N LYS A 87 19.96 -12.14 3.47
CA LYS A 87 20.38 -12.41 4.83
C LYS A 87 21.66 -11.62 5.07
N ALA A 88 21.64 -10.73 6.04
CA ALA A 88 22.77 -9.86 6.35
C ALA A 88 23.10 -9.92 7.85
N LYS A 89 24.39 -9.81 8.16
CA LYS A 89 24.88 -9.61 9.54
C LYS A 89 24.83 -8.11 9.83
N GLY A 90 24.42 -7.76 11.05
CA GLY A 90 24.37 -6.38 11.53
C GLY A 90 23.10 -6.07 12.30
N ALA A 91 23.08 -4.86 12.85
CA ALA A 91 21.97 -4.33 13.64
C ALA A 91 21.02 -3.45 12.83
N GLU A 92 21.23 -3.34 11.52
CA GLU A 92 20.43 -2.50 10.64
C GLU A 92 18.98 -3.01 10.61
N SER A 93 18.05 -2.12 10.88
CA SER A 93 16.60 -2.37 10.84
C SER A 93 15.83 -1.22 10.23
N LEU A 94 16.54 -0.22 9.72
CA LEU A 94 15.95 0.99 9.14
C LEU A 94 16.41 1.18 7.70
N HIS A 95 15.46 1.51 6.84
CA HIS A 95 15.69 1.91 5.45
C HIS A 95 16.46 0.89 4.61
N ILE A 96 16.21 -0.40 4.83
CA ILE A 96 16.81 -1.46 4.02
C ILE A 96 16.25 -1.37 2.60
N PRO A 97 17.05 -0.98 1.60
CA PRO A 97 16.55 -0.79 0.25
C PRO A 97 16.28 -2.12 -0.43
N TYR A 98 15.19 -2.20 -1.17
CA TYR A 98 14.89 -3.34 -2.03
C TYR A 98 15.94 -3.47 -3.12
N ALA A 99 16.49 -4.66 -3.27
CA ALA A 99 17.50 -4.98 -4.28
C ALA A 99 17.20 -6.32 -5.00
N GLY A 100 15.91 -6.64 -5.12
CA GLY A 100 15.45 -7.86 -5.79
C GLY A 100 15.15 -7.68 -7.27
N LYS A 101 14.34 -8.59 -7.82
CA LYS A 101 13.84 -8.49 -9.19
C LYS A 101 12.99 -7.23 -9.37
N ALA A 102 12.96 -6.68 -10.58
CA ALA A 102 12.19 -5.50 -10.91
C ALA A 102 10.72 -5.63 -10.47
N LEU A 103 10.22 -4.61 -9.79
CA LEU A 103 8.81 -4.49 -9.42
C LEU A 103 8.03 -3.92 -10.61
N GLU A 104 6.78 -4.35 -10.76
CA GLU A 104 5.88 -3.90 -11.82
C GLU A 104 4.92 -2.83 -11.29
N SER A 105 4.44 -1.98 -12.18
CA SER A 105 3.48 -0.92 -11.90
C SER A 105 2.11 -1.48 -11.49
N GLY A 106 1.48 -0.89 -10.48
CA GLY A 106 0.11 -1.23 -10.04
C GLY A 106 -0.06 -2.60 -9.39
N LYS A 107 1.04 -3.26 -9.00
CA LYS A 107 1.01 -4.60 -8.40
C LYS A 107 1.16 -4.59 -6.89
N GLU A 108 0.63 -5.64 -6.27
CA GLU A 108 0.74 -5.89 -4.85
C GLU A 108 1.86 -6.91 -4.57
N TYR A 109 2.59 -6.67 -3.51
CA TYR A 109 3.71 -7.47 -3.04
C TYR A 109 3.62 -7.72 -1.56
N TYR A 110 4.25 -8.79 -1.11
CA TYR A 110 4.26 -9.25 0.28
C TYR A 110 5.69 -9.39 0.76
N TRP A 111 5.90 -9.12 2.04
CA TRP A 111 7.21 -9.25 2.63
C TRP A 111 7.14 -9.70 4.09
N SER A 112 8.23 -10.26 4.55
CA SER A 112 8.42 -10.66 5.93
C SER A 112 9.89 -10.59 6.29
N VAL A 113 10.18 -10.43 7.56
CA VAL A 113 11.53 -10.41 8.10
C VAL A 113 11.60 -11.22 9.39
N ARG A 114 12.77 -11.82 9.65
CA ARG A 114 13.14 -12.42 10.92
C ARG A 114 14.55 -11.96 11.29
N VAL A 115 14.84 -11.96 12.57
CA VAL A 115 16.09 -11.42 13.10
C VAL A 115 16.79 -12.43 14.02
N TRP A 116 18.08 -12.28 14.17
CA TRP A 116 18.89 -13.04 15.13
C TRP A 116 19.39 -12.12 16.22
N ASN A 117 19.44 -12.64 17.46
CA ASN A 117 20.12 -11.99 18.56
C ASN A 117 21.63 -12.32 18.57
N ALA A 118 22.37 -11.74 19.53
CA ALA A 118 23.79 -11.97 19.67
C ALA A 118 24.16 -13.43 20.06
N ALA A 119 23.24 -14.18 20.66
CA ALA A 119 23.43 -15.60 20.98
C ALA A 119 23.19 -16.53 19.78
N GLY A 120 22.76 -15.98 18.62
CA GLY A 120 22.45 -16.75 17.41
C GLY A 120 21.05 -17.35 17.38
N GLU A 121 20.20 -17.01 18.33
CA GLU A 121 18.79 -17.42 18.33
C GLU A 121 18.03 -16.58 17.31
N VAL A 122 17.03 -17.19 16.62
CA VAL A 122 16.27 -16.55 15.55
C VAL A 122 14.83 -16.32 15.97
N SER A 123 14.27 -15.15 15.64
CA SER A 123 12.83 -14.88 15.81
C SER A 123 11.97 -15.72 14.87
N PRO A 124 10.68 -15.89 15.14
CA PRO A 124 9.72 -16.25 14.10
C PRO A 124 9.81 -15.26 12.93
N TRP A 125 9.35 -15.69 11.76
CA TRP A 125 8.99 -14.75 10.72
C TRP A 125 7.90 -13.80 11.25
N MET A 126 8.05 -12.49 11.01
CA MET A 126 6.95 -11.57 11.33
C MET A 126 5.70 -11.91 10.50
N PRO A 127 4.49 -11.57 10.96
CA PRO A 127 3.30 -11.65 10.14
C PRO A 127 3.52 -10.96 8.79
N VAL A 128 3.02 -11.59 7.71
CA VAL A 128 3.20 -11.08 6.36
C VAL A 128 2.58 -9.69 6.25
N ASN A 129 3.39 -8.71 5.87
CA ASN A 129 2.97 -7.37 5.55
C ASN A 129 2.93 -7.19 4.03
N ARG A 130 2.15 -6.23 3.53
CA ARG A 130 1.98 -5.97 2.10
C ARG A 130 2.37 -4.54 1.73
N PHE A 131 2.61 -4.32 0.46
CA PHE A 131 2.66 -3.00 -0.17
C PHE A 131 2.23 -3.12 -1.62
N SER A 132 1.80 -2.03 -2.22
CA SER A 132 1.57 -1.99 -3.66
C SER A 132 2.31 -0.83 -4.30
N THR A 133 2.77 -1.04 -5.53
CA THR A 133 3.34 0.01 -6.37
C THR A 133 2.23 0.86 -6.98
N GLY A 134 2.53 2.12 -7.24
CA GLY A 134 1.67 3.03 -7.98
C GLY A 134 1.75 2.84 -9.49
N LEU A 135 1.12 3.72 -10.24
CA LEU A 135 1.21 3.79 -11.69
C LEU A 135 2.50 4.53 -12.06
N MET A 136 3.51 3.79 -12.54
CA MET A 136 4.88 4.28 -12.72
C MET A 136 5.15 4.87 -14.12
N SER A 137 4.18 4.76 -15.03
CA SER A 137 4.31 5.29 -16.39
C SER A 137 2.95 5.75 -16.91
N PRO A 138 2.92 6.62 -17.93
CA PRO A 138 1.67 7.03 -18.58
C PRO A 138 0.87 5.84 -19.12
N ASP A 139 1.53 4.81 -19.65
CA ASP A 139 0.87 3.62 -20.21
C ASP A 139 0.13 2.80 -19.13
N ALA A 140 0.59 2.88 -17.87
CA ALA A 140 -0.06 2.19 -16.75
C ALA A 140 -1.47 2.72 -16.46
N TRP A 141 -1.84 3.92 -16.95
CA TRP A 141 -3.19 4.47 -16.89
C TRP A 141 -4.17 3.81 -17.86
N SER A 142 -3.70 2.89 -18.72
CA SER A 142 -4.53 2.06 -19.60
C SER A 142 -5.54 2.86 -20.42
N GLY A 143 -5.12 4.02 -20.94
CA GLY A 143 -5.96 4.89 -21.76
C GLY A 143 -6.98 5.73 -21.00
N ALA A 144 -6.87 5.85 -19.67
CA ALA A 144 -7.65 6.81 -18.90
C ALA A 144 -7.46 8.24 -19.46
N ARG A 145 -8.53 9.01 -19.44
CA ARG A 145 -8.54 10.38 -19.97
C ARG A 145 -9.13 11.33 -18.95
N TRP A 146 -8.67 12.57 -19.01
CA TRP A 146 -9.31 13.65 -18.28
C TRP A 146 -10.74 13.86 -18.77
N ILE A 147 -11.65 14.06 -17.83
CA ILE A 147 -13.03 14.40 -18.08
C ILE A 147 -13.35 15.72 -17.41
N ALA A 148 -14.19 16.52 -18.03
CA ALA A 148 -14.66 17.79 -17.49
C ALA A 148 -16.16 17.97 -17.82
N MET A 149 -16.80 18.85 -17.07
CA MET A 149 -18.20 19.18 -17.34
C MET A 149 -18.33 20.05 -18.60
N GLU A 150 -17.42 20.98 -18.79
CA GLU A 150 -17.37 21.90 -19.92
C GLU A 150 -15.92 22.16 -20.35
N VAL A 151 -15.71 22.39 -21.62
CA VAL A 151 -14.46 22.98 -22.11
C VAL A 151 -14.54 24.48 -21.82
N GLN A 152 -13.74 24.96 -20.87
CA GLN A 152 -13.66 26.39 -20.63
C GLN A 152 -12.95 27.07 -21.82
N PRO A 153 -13.52 28.16 -22.37
CA PRO A 153 -12.83 28.98 -23.36
C PRO A 153 -11.46 29.48 -22.80
N ASP A 154 -10.45 29.55 -23.64
CA ASP A 154 -9.13 30.01 -23.23
C ASP A 154 -9.15 31.40 -22.60
N SER A 155 -10.12 32.25 -22.97
CA SER A 155 -10.35 33.56 -22.36
C SER A 155 -10.75 33.53 -20.88
N LEU A 156 -11.17 32.37 -20.37
CA LEU A 156 -11.52 32.19 -18.95
C LEU A 156 -10.41 31.45 -18.16
N ARG A 157 -9.31 31.07 -18.83
CA ARG A 157 -8.17 30.46 -18.16
C ARG A 157 -7.25 31.54 -17.63
N LEU A 158 -6.79 31.39 -16.38
CA LEU A 158 -5.66 32.16 -15.88
C LEU A 158 -4.40 31.70 -16.62
N VAL A 159 -3.75 32.63 -17.32
CA VAL A 159 -2.45 32.37 -17.94
C VAL A 159 -1.40 32.45 -16.84
N PRO A 160 -0.52 31.45 -16.69
CA PRO A 160 0.58 31.52 -15.73
C PRO A 160 1.42 32.81 -15.94
N GLY A 161 1.58 33.60 -14.87
CA GLY A 161 2.31 34.86 -14.91
C GLY A 161 1.46 36.12 -15.14
N GLU A 162 0.17 36.00 -15.39
CA GLU A 162 -0.74 37.14 -15.27
C GLU A 162 -0.99 37.45 -13.80
N GLU A 163 -0.52 38.60 -13.33
CA GLU A 163 -0.84 39.08 -11.99
C GLU A 163 -2.36 39.20 -11.81
N TYR A 164 -2.84 38.95 -10.60
CA TYR A 164 -4.20 39.18 -10.14
C TYR A 164 -4.62 40.63 -10.45
N ASN A 165 -5.04 40.89 -11.66
CA ASN A 165 -5.59 42.18 -12.02
C ASN A 165 -7.08 42.18 -11.77
N LYS A 166 -7.56 43.01 -10.87
CA LYS A 166 -8.99 43.13 -10.50
C LYS A 166 -9.92 43.34 -11.70
N LEU A 167 -9.43 43.90 -12.81
CA LEU A 167 -10.20 44.09 -14.03
C LEU A 167 -10.37 42.78 -14.83
N THR A 168 -9.42 41.85 -14.75
CA THR A 168 -9.50 40.55 -15.42
C THR A 168 -10.24 39.54 -14.58
N ILE A 169 -10.23 39.68 -13.26
CA ILE A 169 -10.93 38.83 -12.31
C ILE A 169 -12.42 39.19 -12.23
N GLY A 170 -12.79 40.47 -12.42
CA GLY A 170 -14.16 40.96 -12.23
C GLY A 170 -15.21 40.17 -13.01
N ASP A 171 -14.98 39.90 -14.28
CA ASP A 171 -15.91 39.15 -15.12
C ASP A 171 -15.83 37.63 -14.89
N ARG A 172 -14.72 37.12 -14.32
CA ARG A 172 -14.54 35.69 -14.02
C ARG A 172 -15.17 35.28 -12.69
N ILE A 173 -15.26 36.20 -11.71
CA ILE A 173 -15.95 35.97 -10.44
C ILE A 173 -17.47 35.80 -10.62
N THR A 174 -18.03 36.26 -11.73
CA THR A 174 -19.44 36.08 -12.05
C THR A 174 -19.76 34.73 -12.69
N ALA A 175 -18.75 33.98 -13.13
CA ALA A 175 -18.97 32.59 -13.56
C ALA A 175 -19.39 31.77 -12.36
N PRO A 176 -20.55 31.09 -12.38
CA PRO A 176 -20.99 30.32 -11.25
C PRO A 176 -19.97 29.23 -10.93
N ASN A 177 -19.45 29.25 -9.71
CA ASN A 177 -18.62 28.15 -9.18
C ASN A 177 -19.46 26.88 -9.20
N ARG A 178 -19.21 26.02 -10.18
CA ARG A 178 -19.90 24.75 -10.32
C ARG A 178 -19.04 23.65 -9.70
N LEU A 179 -19.68 22.84 -8.89
CA LEU A 179 -19.10 21.62 -8.32
C LEU A 179 -19.61 20.43 -9.11
N PRO A 180 -18.87 19.97 -10.14
CA PRO A 180 -19.37 18.90 -10.99
C PRO A 180 -19.42 17.57 -10.23
N GLN A 181 -20.49 16.83 -10.52
CA GLN A 181 -20.65 15.46 -10.06
C GLN A 181 -20.60 14.53 -11.26
N PHE A 182 -19.62 13.65 -11.26
CA PHE A 182 -19.47 12.65 -12.30
C PHE A 182 -20.05 11.33 -11.82
N ARG A 183 -20.78 10.65 -12.67
CA ARG A 183 -21.38 9.35 -12.38
C ARG A 183 -21.20 8.40 -13.56
N ARG A 184 -20.80 7.17 -13.26
CA ARG A 184 -20.68 6.11 -14.24
C ARG A 184 -21.15 4.78 -13.68
N GLU A 185 -21.97 4.08 -14.47
CA GLU A 185 -22.33 2.68 -14.20
C GLU A 185 -21.29 1.75 -14.83
N ILE A 186 -20.94 0.70 -14.11
CA ILE A 186 -20.07 -0.38 -14.58
C ILE A 186 -20.72 -1.72 -14.26
N ASP A 187 -20.49 -2.73 -15.09
CA ASP A 187 -20.93 -4.10 -14.88
C ASP A 187 -19.75 -5.01 -14.57
N VAL A 188 -19.72 -5.57 -13.36
CA VAL A 188 -18.70 -6.49 -12.89
C VAL A 188 -19.16 -7.92 -13.14
N ARG A 189 -18.69 -8.51 -14.23
CA ARG A 189 -19.17 -9.82 -14.72
C ARG A 189 -18.61 -11.04 -13.97
N LYS A 190 -17.51 -10.89 -13.26
CA LYS A 190 -16.81 -11.97 -12.56
C LYS A 190 -16.62 -11.61 -11.08
N PRO A 191 -16.50 -12.60 -10.19
CA PRO A 191 -16.12 -12.33 -8.81
C PRO A 191 -14.83 -11.53 -8.74
N VAL A 192 -14.82 -10.47 -7.93
CA VAL A 192 -13.66 -9.59 -7.76
C VAL A 192 -12.66 -10.28 -6.84
N LYS A 193 -11.45 -10.51 -7.35
CA LYS A 193 -10.33 -10.99 -6.54
C LYS A 193 -9.54 -9.82 -5.94
N ARG A 194 -9.35 -8.78 -6.73
CA ARG A 194 -8.71 -7.53 -6.33
C ARG A 194 -9.13 -6.42 -7.30
N ALA A 195 -9.44 -5.25 -6.75
CA ALA A 195 -9.74 -4.07 -7.53
C ALA A 195 -9.09 -2.84 -6.91
N MET A 196 -8.42 -2.05 -7.73
CA MET A 196 -7.82 -0.78 -7.34
C MET A 196 -8.42 0.35 -8.16
N ALA A 197 -8.76 1.45 -7.50
CA ALA A 197 -9.11 2.69 -8.17
C ALA A 197 -7.95 3.68 -7.99
N TYR A 198 -7.54 4.29 -9.09
CA TYR A 198 -6.56 5.38 -9.10
C TYR A 198 -7.30 6.63 -9.54
N VAL A 199 -7.48 7.57 -8.64
CA VAL A 199 -8.29 8.76 -8.87
C VAL A 199 -7.43 10.01 -8.79
N SER A 200 -7.58 10.88 -9.79
CA SER A 200 -6.92 12.17 -9.85
C SER A 200 -7.92 13.27 -10.16
N GLY A 201 -7.74 14.44 -9.58
CA GLY A 201 -8.55 15.62 -9.84
C GLY A 201 -7.69 16.89 -9.86
N LEU A 202 -8.02 17.80 -10.76
CA LEU A 202 -7.45 19.18 -10.78
C LEU A 202 -8.29 20.08 -9.86
N GLY A 203 -8.60 19.58 -8.72
CA GLY A 203 -9.41 20.11 -7.63
C GLY A 203 -9.53 19.03 -6.59
N GLN A 204 -10.21 19.33 -5.50
CA GLN A 204 -10.40 18.38 -4.42
C GLN A 204 -11.60 17.49 -4.74
N PHE A 205 -11.46 16.18 -4.60
CA PHE A 205 -12.54 15.26 -4.91
C PHE A 205 -12.96 14.40 -3.71
N GLU A 206 -14.19 13.95 -3.75
CA GLU A 206 -14.66 12.81 -2.99
C GLU A 206 -15.09 11.70 -3.96
N PHE A 207 -14.63 10.49 -3.68
CA PHE A 207 -14.93 9.31 -4.50
C PHE A 207 -15.95 8.41 -3.80
N PHE A 208 -16.90 7.89 -4.56
CA PHE A 208 -18.01 7.07 -4.08
C PHE A 208 -18.15 5.81 -4.93
N ILE A 209 -18.54 4.72 -4.29
CA ILE A 209 -18.98 3.49 -4.95
C ILE A 209 -20.32 3.07 -4.34
N ASN A 210 -21.32 2.87 -5.18
CA ASN A 210 -22.68 2.45 -4.80
C ASN A 210 -23.32 3.36 -3.73
N GLY A 211 -22.95 4.63 -3.69
CA GLY A 211 -23.44 5.63 -2.75
C GLY A 211 -22.60 5.84 -1.51
N ASP A 212 -21.65 4.94 -1.22
CA ASP A 212 -20.77 5.04 -0.07
C ASP A 212 -19.44 5.72 -0.43
N LYS A 213 -18.98 6.63 0.42
CA LYS A 213 -17.67 7.27 0.28
C LYS A 213 -16.56 6.23 0.39
N VAL A 214 -15.58 6.32 -0.50
CA VAL A 214 -14.39 5.48 -0.51
C VAL A 214 -13.23 6.21 0.16
N GLY A 215 -12.66 5.59 1.20
CA GLY A 215 -11.60 6.19 2.01
C GLY A 215 -12.14 7.20 3.02
N ASP A 216 -11.24 7.65 3.88
CA ASP A 216 -11.49 8.59 4.98
C ASP A 216 -10.69 9.89 4.85
N ASN A 217 -9.99 10.06 3.74
CA ASN A 217 -9.22 11.25 3.46
C ASN A 217 -10.12 12.48 3.27
N PHE A 218 -9.52 13.63 3.55
CA PHE A 218 -10.06 14.94 3.24
C PHE A 218 -9.13 15.65 2.27
N LEU A 219 -9.72 16.45 1.36
CA LEU A 219 -8.98 17.31 0.44
C LEU A 219 -8.03 16.53 -0.50
N ASP A 220 -8.47 15.38 -1.01
CA ASP A 220 -7.76 14.60 -2.03
C ASP A 220 -7.92 15.22 -3.43
N PRO A 221 -6.88 15.14 -4.27
CA PRO A 221 -5.51 14.77 -3.98
C PRO A 221 -4.74 15.90 -3.32
N ALA A 222 -3.51 15.60 -2.86
CA ALA A 222 -2.60 16.64 -2.40
C ALA A 222 -2.34 17.66 -3.51
N TRP A 223 -2.29 18.92 -3.11
CA TRP A 223 -1.99 20.02 -4.02
C TRP A 223 -0.56 19.96 -4.54
N SER A 224 -0.37 20.29 -5.81
CA SER A 224 0.92 20.28 -6.50
C SER A 224 0.99 21.38 -7.55
N ASP A 225 2.17 21.63 -8.08
CA ASP A 225 2.37 22.44 -9.28
C ASP A 225 1.86 21.65 -10.49
N TYR A 226 0.64 21.94 -10.94
CA TYR A 226 -0.06 21.18 -11.98
C TYR A 226 0.64 21.19 -13.35
N ASP A 227 1.53 22.17 -13.61
CA ASP A 227 2.34 22.20 -14.82
C ASP A 227 3.45 21.14 -14.82
N LYS A 228 3.81 20.64 -13.64
CA LYS A 228 4.89 19.68 -13.46
C LYS A 228 4.41 18.32 -12.97
N ILE A 229 3.52 18.31 -11.98
CA ILE A 229 3.08 17.08 -11.30
C ILE A 229 1.60 17.17 -10.98
N VAL A 230 0.86 16.13 -11.33
CA VAL A 230 -0.50 15.93 -10.86
C VAL A 230 -0.53 14.70 -9.96
N CYS A 231 -0.97 14.90 -8.72
CA CYS A 231 -1.11 13.82 -7.76
C CYS A 231 -2.36 12.98 -8.04
N TYR A 232 -2.30 11.70 -7.67
CA TYR A 232 -3.45 10.80 -7.65
C TYR A 232 -3.50 10.03 -6.34
N VAL A 233 -4.65 9.50 -6.01
CA VAL A 233 -4.87 8.69 -4.80
C VAL A 233 -5.25 7.26 -5.20
N PRO A 234 -4.53 6.26 -4.73
CA PRO A 234 -4.90 4.86 -4.90
C PRO A 234 -5.86 4.43 -3.80
N PHE A 235 -6.93 3.73 -4.18
CA PHE A 235 -7.90 3.11 -3.28
C PHE A 235 -7.99 1.61 -3.54
N ASP A 236 -7.92 0.80 -2.48
CA ASP A 236 -8.34 -0.59 -2.56
C ASP A 236 -9.88 -0.62 -2.46
N VAL A 237 -10.52 -1.00 -3.56
CA VAL A 237 -11.97 -1.03 -3.68
C VAL A 237 -12.51 -2.46 -3.83
N THR A 238 -11.71 -3.45 -3.48
CA THR A 238 -12.02 -4.86 -3.64
C THR A 238 -13.34 -5.22 -2.97
N ASP A 239 -13.53 -4.80 -1.72
CA ASP A 239 -14.72 -5.12 -0.92
C ASP A 239 -15.89 -4.13 -1.15
N ARG A 240 -15.70 -3.13 -2.03
CA ARG A 240 -16.72 -2.14 -2.37
C ARG A 240 -17.50 -2.50 -3.64
N LEU A 241 -16.95 -3.38 -4.46
CA LEU A 241 -17.56 -3.81 -5.71
C LEU A 241 -18.33 -5.12 -5.50
N GLN A 242 -19.54 -5.16 -6.01
CA GLN A 242 -20.37 -6.36 -6.09
C GLN A 242 -20.39 -6.91 -7.51
N GLN A 243 -20.70 -8.19 -7.67
CA GLN A 243 -20.96 -8.76 -8.98
C GLN A 243 -22.24 -8.17 -9.57
N GLY A 244 -22.22 -7.81 -10.85
CA GLY A 244 -23.30 -7.10 -11.55
C GLY A 244 -23.07 -5.60 -11.58
N ALA A 245 -24.16 -4.84 -11.53
CA ALA A 245 -24.17 -3.40 -11.67
C ALA A 245 -23.54 -2.71 -10.45
N ASN A 246 -22.63 -1.78 -10.69
CA ASN A 246 -22.06 -0.87 -9.69
C ASN A 246 -22.09 0.56 -10.24
N VAL A 247 -22.10 1.52 -9.35
CA VAL A 247 -22.08 2.94 -9.66
C VAL A 247 -20.84 3.58 -9.08
N LEU A 248 -20.05 4.21 -9.93
CA LEU A 248 -18.93 5.06 -9.52
C LEU A 248 -19.40 6.50 -9.52
N GLY A 249 -19.12 7.24 -8.47
CA GLY A 249 -19.42 8.66 -8.32
C GLY A 249 -18.18 9.45 -7.91
N VAL A 250 -18.00 10.63 -8.48
CA VAL A 250 -16.97 11.58 -8.06
C VAL A 250 -17.63 12.95 -7.91
N MET A 251 -17.52 13.54 -6.75
CA MET A 251 -17.80 14.94 -6.50
C MET A 251 -16.50 15.71 -6.57
N LEU A 252 -16.40 16.69 -7.46
CA LEU A 252 -15.19 17.49 -7.62
C LEU A 252 -15.44 18.90 -7.11
N GLY A 253 -14.65 19.29 -6.11
CA GLY A 253 -14.61 20.65 -5.60
C GLY A 253 -13.58 21.49 -6.35
N ASN A 254 -13.72 22.80 -6.26
CA ASN A 254 -12.72 23.73 -6.78
C ASN A 254 -11.40 23.55 -6.00
N GLY A 255 -10.32 23.58 -6.76
CA GLY A 255 -8.96 23.65 -6.22
C GLY A 255 -8.22 24.82 -6.89
N MET A 256 -6.92 24.83 -6.77
CA MET A 256 -6.09 25.91 -7.35
C MET A 256 -6.05 25.93 -8.89
N TYR A 257 -6.60 24.91 -9.55
CA TYR A 257 -6.71 24.88 -11.02
C TYR A 257 -7.86 25.75 -11.55
N ASN A 258 -8.92 25.87 -10.77
CA ASN A 258 -10.13 26.60 -11.12
C ASN A 258 -10.43 27.64 -10.02
N VAL A 259 -9.67 28.72 -10.00
CA VAL A 259 -9.77 29.82 -9.03
C VAL A 259 -10.45 31.02 -9.68
#